data_41868fab8f2b614aebbb0140cb47c5ec
#
_entry.id   41868fab8f2b614aebbb0140cb47c5ec
#
_cell.length_a   1.000
_cell.length_b   1.000
_cell.length_c   1.000
_cell.angle_alpha   90.00
_cell.angle_beta   90.00
_cell.angle_gamma   90.00
#
_symmetry.space_group_name_H-M   'P 1'
#
loop_
_entity.id
_entity.type
_entity.pdbx_description
1 polymer ?
#
loop_
_entity_poly.entity_id
_entity_poly.type
_entity_poly.pdbx_seq_one_letter_code
_entity_poly.pdbx_strand_id
1 'polypeptide(L)'
;MKNNEKRSTFSGKLGLVLSAAGASVGLGNIWRFPYLAAKYGGGIFLLIYIILALTFGYTMIIAETTIGRMTRKSPVGAFRKFGSSIWHKFGGWINAIIPILIVPYYSVIGGWVIKYLVEYVKGNGHALASSDYFSTFISNGVSTELCFIAFALLTLFIVFAGVKNGIERVSKIMMPVLVVLSCVITVYSVTRPGALEGVKYFLVPNFKNFSWMTVVTAMGQMFYSLSIAMGILITFGSYTEKEVSIENSTENVEVFDTAIAIMAGLMIIPAVFAFSNGNMENLNAGPSLMFITIPKVFDSMGLGTLIGILFFILVLFAALTSSIALTECAVSTFQDELGWSRHKSVIILGFIMLVLGSLSSLGYGPLAFVKIIGMQFLDFFDFLTNSVMMPIAALMTSLLVSRVVGIDRIEEEIRHGENSFRRKKIFVVMIKYLCPIFTMIILASSVANAFGWISM
;
A
#
# COMPACT_ATOMS: atom_id res chain seq x y z
N MET A 1 -17.17 -17.30 29.39
CA MET A 1 -15.92 -16.75 29.97
C MET A 1 -15.19 -16.01 28.87
N LYS A 2 -15.17 -14.65 28.87
CA LYS A 2 -14.35 -13.87 27.94
C LYS A 2 -12.89 -14.07 28.38
N ASN A 3 -12.11 -14.80 27.57
CA ASN A 3 -10.67 -14.83 27.73
C ASN A 3 -10.15 -13.38 27.61
N ASN A 4 -9.71 -12.83 28.74
CA ASN A 4 -8.99 -11.57 28.81
C ASN A 4 -7.52 -11.82 28.34
N GLU A 5 -7.33 -12.32 27.12
CA GLU A 5 -6.00 -12.30 26.54
C GLU A 5 -5.59 -10.84 26.38
N LYS A 6 -4.51 -10.46 27.03
CA LYS A 6 -3.93 -9.11 26.89
C LYS A 6 -3.68 -8.83 25.42
N ARG A 7 -4.17 -7.68 24.94
CA ARG A 7 -3.91 -7.21 23.56
C ARG A 7 -2.42 -7.29 23.27
N SER A 8 -2.04 -7.89 22.15
CA SER A 8 -0.65 -7.91 21.70
C SER A 8 -0.10 -6.49 21.60
N THR A 9 1.18 -6.30 21.92
CA THR A 9 1.86 -5.01 21.84
C THR A 9 3.15 -5.13 21.03
N PHE A 10 3.52 -4.08 20.31
CA PHE A 10 4.86 -3.95 19.75
C PHE A 10 5.91 -3.80 20.85
N SER A 11 7.17 -4.18 20.56
CA SER A 11 8.27 -4.09 21.53
C SER A 11 8.79 -2.67 21.77
N GLY A 12 8.07 -1.65 21.25
CA GLY A 12 8.41 -0.24 21.38
C GLY A 12 8.29 0.53 20.05
N LYS A 13 8.83 1.75 20.00
CA LYS A 13 8.75 2.67 18.85
C LYS A 13 9.26 2.05 17.55
N LEU A 14 10.42 1.39 17.58
CA LEU A 14 11.02 0.79 16.37
C LEU A 14 10.13 -0.30 15.76
N GLY A 15 9.51 -1.13 16.61
CA GLY A 15 8.57 -2.17 16.16
C GLY A 15 7.36 -1.57 15.45
N LEU A 16 6.75 -0.54 16.02
CA LEU A 16 5.64 0.18 15.39
C LEU A 16 6.06 0.81 14.07
N VAL A 17 7.14 1.60 14.06
CA VAL A 17 7.59 2.35 12.88
C VAL A 17 7.92 1.42 11.72
N LEU A 18 8.71 0.37 11.94
CA LEU A 18 9.09 -0.54 10.86
C LEU A 18 7.92 -1.41 10.37
N SER A 19 6.98 -1.76 11.27
CA SER A 19 5.78 -2.49 10.84
C SER A 19 4.81 -1.58 10.06
N ALA A 20 4.61 -0.34 10.51
CA ALA A 20 3.74 0.62 9.83
C ALA A 20 4.38 1.11 8.51
N ALA A 21 5.68 1.39 8.49
CA ALA A 21 6.41 1.69 7.26
C ALA A 21 6.36 0.51 6.26
N GLY A 22 6.52 -0.73 6.76
CA GLY A 22 6.37 -1.93 5.93
C GLY A 22 4.95 -2.13 5.40
N ALA A 23 3.94 -1.69 6.14
CA ALA A 23 2.56 -1.67 5.64
C ALA A 23 2.38 -0.64 4.52
N SER A 24 2.98 0.55 4.68
CA SER A 24 2.87 1.66 3.71
C SER A 24 3.73 1.42 2.47
N VAL A 25 5.00 0.99 2.66
CA VAL A 25 5.90 0.68 1.53
C VAL A 25 5.48 -0.62 0.85
N GLY A 26 4.77 -0.51 -0.25
CA GLY A 26 4.19 -1.64 -0.98
C GLY A 26 4.36 -1.53 -2.50
N LEU A 27 3.59 -2.33 -3.19
CA LEU A 27 3.55 -2.32 -4.66
C LEU A 27 3.18 -0.94 -5.22
N GLY A 28 2.39 -0.15 -4.49
CA GLY A 28 2.00 1.20 -4.87
C GLY A 28 3.17 2.17 -5.04
N ASN A 29 4.20 2.06 -4.19
CA ASN A 29 5.41 2.89 -4.29
C ASN A 29 6.28 2.45 -5.48
N ILE A 30 6.32 1.15 -5.79
CA ILE A 30 7.28 0.61 -6.75
C ILE A 30 6.79 0.68 -8.19
N TRP A 31 5.49 0.49 -8.45
CA TRP A 31 5.00 0.56 -9.83
C TRP A 31 4.06 1.74 -10.11
N ARG A 32 3.08 1.98 -9.19
CA ARG A 32 2.05 2.98 -9.45
C ARG A 32 2.60 4.40 -9.36
N PHE A 33 3.40 4.67 -8.34
CA PHE A 33 4.00 5.99 -8.15
C PHE A 33 4.90 6.42 -9.31
N PRO A 34 5.88 5.60 -9.78
CA PRO A 34 6.72 5.98 -10.92
C PRO A 34 5.92 6.21 -12.21
N TYR A 35 4.93 5.37 -12.47
CA TYR A 35 4.05 5.54 -13.60
C TYR A 35 3.29 6.87 -13.54
N LEU A 36 2.63 7.17 -12.42
CA LEU A 36 1.86 8.40 -12.27
C LEU A 36 2.77 9.63 -12.30
N ALA A 37 3.94 9.57 -11.67
CA ALA A 37 4.91 10.65 -11.71
C ALA A 37 5.36 10.93 -13.15
N ALA A 38 5.66 9.90 -13.91
CA ALA A 38 6.06 10.04 -15.31
C ALA A 38 4.94 10.59 -16.20
N LYS A 39 3.71 10.12 -16.03
CA LYS A 39 2.54 10.53 -16.82
C LYS A 39 2.06 11.95 -16.49
N TYR A 40 2.13 12.34 -15.21
CA TYR A 40 1.49 13.57 -14.73
C TYR A 40 2.49 14.66 -14.31
N GLY A 41 3.62 14.75 -15.01
CA GLY A 41 4.49 15.92 -15.00
C GLY A 41 5.78 15.81 -14.20
N GLY A 42 6.21 14.59 -13.81
CA GLY A 42 7.52 14.36 -13.19
C GLY A 42 7.69 15.11 -11.89
N GLY A 43 8.62 16.07 -11.84
CA GLY A 43 8.95 16.81 -10.63
C GLY A 43 7.80 17.64 -10.05
N ILE A 44 6.83 18.10 -10.86
CA ILE A 44 5.65 18.80 -10.32
C ILE A 44 4.70 17.81 -9.62
N PHE A 45 4.55 16.59 -10.12
CA PHE A 45 3.82 15.53 -9.44
C PHE A 45 4.48 15.19 -8.11
N LEU A 46 5.80 15.02 -8.10
CA LEU A 46 6.57 14.74 -6.87
C LEU A 46 6.40 15.85 -5.82
N LEU A 47 6.48 17.12 -6.23
CA LEU A 47 6.29 18.26 -5.33
C LEU A 47 4.90 18.23 -4.67
N ILE A 48 3.85 18.02 -5.47
CA ILE A 48 2.47 17.94 -4.97
C ILE A 48 2.30 16.73 -4.05
N TYR A 49 2.86 15.58 -4.42
CA TYR A 49 2.83 14.37 -3.61
C TYR A 49 3.47 14.61 -2.23
N ILE A 50 4.65 15.23 -2.16
CA ILE A 50 5.32 15.57 -0.89
C ILE A 50 4.45 16.49 -0.04
N ILE A 51 3.87 17.54 -0.62
CA ILE A 51 2.97 18.46 0.12
C ILE A 51 1.78 17.70 0.70
N LEU A 52 1.18 16.80 -0.07
CA LEU A 52 0.04 16.00 0.37
C LEU A 52 0.44 14.97 1.43
N ALA A 53 1.62 14.36 1.33
CA ALA A 53 2.13 13.47 2.36
C ALA A 53 2.30 14.19 3.69
N LEU A 54 2.96 15.37 3.68
CA LEU A 54 3.21 16.21 4.86
C LEU A 54 1.93 16.83 5.49
N THR A 55 0.82 16.83 4.79
CA THR A 55 -0.44 17.44 5.25
C THR A 55 -1.54 16.40 5.45
N PHE A 56 -2.10 15.89 4.35
CA PHE A 56 -3.19 14.93 4.40
C PHE A 56 -2.74 13.57 4.93
N GLY A 57 -1.62 13.03 4.42
CA GLY A 57 -1.06 11.75 4.84
C GLY A 57 -0.76 11.73 6.33
N TYR A 58 0.02 12.71 6.79
CA TYR A 58 0.32 12.92 8.19
C TYR A 58 -0.96 12.94 9.05
N THR A 59 -1.95 13.72 8.63
CA THR A 59 -3.20 13.89 9.40
C THR A 59 -3.97 12.59 9.56
N MET A 60 -4.08 11.82 8.48
CA MET A 60 -4.83 10.56 8.52
C MET A 60 -4.09 9.47 9.30
N ILE A 61 -2.74 9.38 9.18
CA ILE A 61 -1.95 8.45 10.00
C ILE A 61 -2.11 8.75 11.49
N ILE A 62 -1.99 10.02 11.88
CA ILE A 62 -2.23 10.47 13.26
C ILE A 62 -3.65 10.09 13.73
N ALA A 63 -4.66 10.39 12.92
CA ALA A 63 -6.06 10.14 13.27
C ALA A 63 -6.30 8.64 13.54
N GLU A 64 -5.92 7.77 12.59
CA GLU A 64 -6.16 6.34 12.69
C GLU A 64 -5.35 5.68 13.80
N THR A 65 -4.05 5.99 13.90
CA THR A 65 -3.17 5.45 14.94
C THR A 65 -3.63 5.85 16.33
N THR A 66 -4.05 7.12 16.51
CA THR A 66 -4.55 7.62 17.79
C THR A 66 -5.85 6.94 18.20
N ILE A 67 -6.83 6.81 17.28
CA ILE A 67 -8.08 6.08 17.54
C ILE A 67 -7.77 4.63 17.94
N GLY A 68 -6.86 3.97 17.25
CA GLY A 68 -6.43 2.62 17.57
C GLY A 68 -5.87 2.51 18.99
N ARG A 69 -4.94 3.42 19.37
CA ARG A 69 -4.31 3.43 20.69
C ARG A 69 -5.31 3.75 21.82
N MET A 70 -6.19 4.75 21.64
CA MET A 70 -7.23 5.11 22.59
C MET A 70 -8.18 3.97 22.91
N THR A 71 -8.51 3.17 21.91
CA THR A 71 -9.55 2.16 22.03
C THR A 71 -9.04 0.77 22.34
N ARG A 72 -7.78 0.47 21.98
CA ARG A 72 -7.18 -0.87 22.05
C ARG A 72 -8.01 -1.92 21.30
N LYS A 73 -8.64 -1.53 20.20
CA LYS A 73 -9.53 -2.37 19.40
C LYS A 73 -9.19 -2.29 17.91
N SER A 74 -9.59 -3.33 17.17
CA SER A 74 -9.68 -3.33 15.71
C SER A 74 -10.70 -2.29 15.22
N PRO A 75 -10.74 -1.97 13.90
CA PRO A 75 -11.56 -0.88 13.39
C PRO A 75 -13.03 -0.88 13.85
N VAL A 76 -13.69 -2.03 13.81
CA VAL A 76 -15.11 -2.13 14.22
C VAL A 76 -15.28 -1.77 15.70
N GLY A 77 -14.46 -2.37 16.57
CA GLY A 77 -14.48 -2.10 18.00
C GLY A 77 -14.08 -0.67 18.32
N ALA A 78 -13.14 -0.11 17.56
CA ALA A 78 -12.68 1.27 17.72
C ALA A 78 -13.81 2.28 17.46
N PHE A 79 -14.50 2.15 16.33
CA PHE A 79 -15.65 3.03 16.02
C PHE A 79 -16.79 2.87 17.03
N ARG A 80 -17.12 1.63 17.41
CA ARG A 80 -18.18 1.34 18.38
C ARG A 80 -17.91 1.91 19.78
N LYS A 81 -16.65 2.10 20.15
CA LYS A 81 -16.26 2.72 21.42
C LYS A 81 -16.77 4.17 21.57
N PHE A 82 -16.93 4.87 20.45
CA PHE A 82 -17.37 6.28 20.41
C PHE A 82 -18.86 6.45 20.13
N GLY A 83 -19.57 5.39 19.74
CA GLY A 83 -21.02 5.44 19.55
C GLY A 83 -21.60 4.17 18.97
N SER A 84 -22.93 4.00 19.11
CA SER A 84 -23.67 2.81 18.68
C SER A 84 -24.55 3.04 17.45
N SER A 85 -24.55 4.26 16.87
CA SER A 85 -25.39 4.57 15.71
C SER A 85 -25.00 3.75 14.48
N ILE A 86 -25.87 3.71 13.48
CA ILE A 86 -25.62 3.01 12.22
C ILE A 86 -24.34 3.52 11.53
N TRP A 87 -24.02 4.80 11.64
CA TRP A 87 -22.84 5.42 11.05
C TRP A 87 -21.54 4.92 11.69
N HIS A 88 -21.52 4.72 13.03
CA HIS A 88 -20.36 4.13 13.72
C HIS A 88 -20.15 2.68 13.30
N LYS A 89 -21.23 1.90 13.20
CA LYS A 89 -21.17 0.51 12.71
C LYS A 89 -20.64 0.46 11.28
N PHE A 90 -21.21 1.26 10.39
CA PHE A 90 -20.80 1.33 8.99
C PHE A 90 -19.34 1.75 8.84
N GLY A 91 -18.89 2.83 9.51
CA GLY A 91 -17.51 3.31 9.46
C GLY A 91 -16.51 2.27 9.98
N GLY A 92 -16.84 1.55 11.05
CA GLY A 92 -16.00 0.47 11.56
C GLY A 92 -15.91 -0.73 10.61
N TRP A 93 -17.06 -1.19 10.09
CA TRP A 93 -17.10 -2.34 9.20
C TRP A 93 -16.49 -2.08 7.83
N ILE A 94 -16.67 -0.90 7.24
CA ILE A 94 -16.04 -0.59 5.95
C ILE A 94 -14.50 -0.64 6.08
N ASN A 95 -13.92 -0.05 7.13
CA ASN A 95 -12.48 -0.14 7.41
C ASN A 95 -11.99 -1.59 7.64
N ALA A 96 -12.84 -2.46 8.18
CA ALA A 96 -12.49 -3.85 8.46
C ALA A 96 -12.65 -4.79 7.25
N ILE A 97 -13.61 -4.52 6.36
CA ILE A 97 -13.87 -5.34 5.17
C ILE A 97 -12.84 -5.08 4.08
N ILE A 98 -12.35 -3.84 3.95
CA ILE A 98 -11.34 -3.47 2.94
C ILE A 98 -10.14 -4.42 2.94
N PRO A 99 -9.40 -4.65 4.03
CA PRO A 99 -8.26 -5.57 4.01
C PRO A 99 -8.65 -7.02 3.74
N ILE A 100 -9.85 -7.46 4.12
CA ILE A 100 -10.35 -8.81 3.82
C ILE A 100 -10.52 -9.01 2.31
N LEU A 101 -10.91 -7.96 1.58
CA LEU A 101 -11.08 -8.00 0.13
C LEU A 101 -9.76 -7.75 -0.62
N ILE A 102 -8.85 -6.94 -0.08
CA ILE A 102 -7.56 -6.62 -0.73
C ILE A 102 -6.61 -7.81 -0.67
N VAL A 103 -6.45 -8.44 0.50
CA VAL A 103 -5.45 -9.52 0.69
C VAL A 103 -5.53 -10.63 -0.35
N PRO A 104 -6.72 -11.13 -0.77
CA PRO A 104 -6.83 -12.17 -1.78
C PRO A 104 -6.19 -11.79 -3.11
N TYR A 105 -6.62 -10.69 -3.74
CA TYR A 105 -6.11 -10.29 -5.05
C TYR A 105 -4.67 -9.74 -4.98
N TYR A 106 -4.31 -9.09 -3.87
CA TYR A 106 -2.94 -8.63 -3.62
C TYR A 106 -1.95 -9.80 -3.56
N SER A 107 -2.38 -10.93 -2.98
CA SER A 107 -1.59 -12.16 -2.93
C SER A 107 -1.39 -12.80 -4.31
N VAL A 108 -2.33 -12.61 -5.25
CA VAL A 108 -2.15 -13.03 -6.65
C VAL A 108 -0.99 -12.26 -7.28
N ILE A 109 -0.96 -10.94 -7.10
CA ILE A 109 0.12 -10.10 -7.61
C ILE A 109 1.46 -10.46 -6.94
N GLY A 110 1.46 -10.72 -5.63
CA GLY A 110 2.62 -11.25 -4.92
C GLY A 110 3.11 -12.59 -5.49
N GLY A 111 2.21 -13.44 -5.92
CA GLY A 111 2.51 -14.68 -6.65
C GLY A 111 3.21 -14.42 -7.99
N TRP A 112 2.77 -13.41 -8.76
CA TRP A 112 3.46 -13.02 -10.00
C TRP A 112 4.89 -12.55 -9.74
N VAL A 113 5.12 -11.85 -8.62
CA VAL A 113 6.47 -11.43 -8.19
C VAL A 113 7.34 -12.66 -7.91
N ILE A 114 6.82 -13.67 -7.20
CA ILE A 114 7.54 -14.93 -6.96
C ILE A 114 7.91 -15.59 -8.29
N LYS A 115 6.98 -15.68 -9.25
CA LYS A 115 7.26 -16.26 -10.57
C LYS A 115 8.43 -15.57 -11.25
N TYR A 116 8.42 -14.25 -11.33
CA TYR A 116 9.47 -13.50 -11.98
C TYR A 116 10.82 -13.62 -11.26
N LEU A 117 10.82 -13.59 -9.92
CA LEU A 117 12.03 -13.82 -9.14
C LEU A 117 12.64 -15.20 -9.45
N VAL A 118 11.83 -16.24 -9.44
CA VAL A 118 12.29 -17.62 -9.73
C VAL A 118 12.86 -17.73 -11.14
N GLU A 119 12.24 -17.11 -12.14
CA GLU A 119 12.75 -17.14 -13.51
C GLU A 119 14.07 -16.35 -13.67
N TYR A 120 14.21 -15.19 -13.00
CA TYR A 120 15.49 -14.48 -12.96
C TYR A 120 16.61 -15.30 -12.31
N VAL A 121 16.33 -15.99 -11.20
CA VAL A 121 17.29 -16.87 -10.51
C VAL A 121 17.69 -18.06 -11.39
N LYS A 122 16.78 -18.57 -12.22
CA LYS A 122 17.08 -19.63 -13.22
C LYS A 122 17.88 -19.12 -14.42
N GLY A 123 18.11 -17.81 -14.54
CA GLY A 123 18.81 -17.22 -15.69
C GLY A 123 17.90 -16.95 -16.91
N ASN A 124 16.59 -17.05 -16.78
CA ASN A 124 15.61 -16.84 -17.84
C ASN A 124 15.24 -15.37 -18.06
N GLY A 125 16.09 -14.41 -17.67
CA GLY A 125 15.81 -12.98 -17.76
C GLY A 125 15.42 -12.51 -19.17
N HIS A 126 16.08 -13.04 -20.20
CA HIS A 126 15.78 -12.74 -21.60
C HIS A 126 14.36 -13.20 -22.02
N ALA A 127 13.91 -14.36 -21.55
CA ALA A 127 12.55 -14.83 -21.80
C ALA A 127 11.49 -13.92 -21.18
N LEU A 128 11.77 -13.35 -19.99
CA LEU A 128 10.88 -12.41 -19.31
C LEU A 128 10.71 -11.08 -20.06
N ALA A 129 11.68 -10.70 -20.89
CA ALA A 129 11.63 -9.49 -21.72
C ALA A 129 10.69 -9.63 -22.93
N SER A 130 10.22 -10.83 -23.25
CA SER A 130 9.22 -11.02 -24.33
C SER A 130 7.91 -10.35 -23.98
N SER A 131 7.30 -9.70 -24.96
CA SER A 131 6.01 -9.00 -24.80
C SER A 131 4.87 -9.91 -24.36
N ASP A 132 4.92 -11.18 -24.75
CA ASP A 132 3.85 -12.14 -24.54
C ASP A 132 4.04 -13.02 -23.29
N TYR A 133 5.22 -12.93 -22.65
CA TYR A 133 5.51 -13.78 -21.49
C TYR A 133 4.50 -13.57 -20.36
N PHE A 134 4.24 -12.32 -20.00
CA PHE A 134 3.32 -11.98 -18.91
C PHE A 134 1.90 -12.43 -19.23
N SER A 135 1.39 -12.13 -20.42
CA SER A 135 0.04 -12.53 -20.83
C SER A 135 -0.13 -14.04 -20.88
N THR A 136 0.87 -14.77 -21.40
CA THR A 136 0.90 -16.23 -21.41
C THR A 136 0.92 -16.80 -20.00
N PHE A 137 1.72 -16.23 -19.10
CA PHE A 137 1.80 -16.67 -17.71
C PHE A 137 0.47 -16.46 -16.98
N ILE A 138 -0.15 -15.27 -17.03
CA ILE A 138 -1.41 -14.99 -16.29
C ILE A 138 -2.60 -15.76 -16.87
N SER A 139 -2.53 -16.18 -18.12
CA SER A 139 -3.55 -17.05 -18.74
C SER A 139 -3.41 -18.53 -18.35
N ASN A 140 -2.25 -18.93 -17.82
CA ASN A 140 -2.01 -20.28 -17.34
C ASN A 140 -2.51 -20.46 -15.91
N GLY A 141 -3.75 -20.93 -15.77
CA GLY A 141 -4.41 -21.05 -14.46
C GLY A 141 -3.63 -21.87 -13.43
N VAL A 142 -2.94 -22.95 -13.83
CA VAL A 142 -2.17 -23.78 -12.88
C VAL A 142 -0.94 -23.04 -12.36
N SER A 143 -0.19 -22.40 -13.25
CA SER A 143 1.04 -21.69 -12.86
C SER A 143 0.74 -20.47 -11.98
N THR A 144 -0.29 -19.68 -12.31
CA THR A 144 -0.69 -18.53 -11.51
C THR A 144 -1.22 -18.96 -10.15
N GLU A 145 -2.02 -20.01 -10.09
CA GLU A 145 -2.61 -20.49 -8.84
C GLU A 145 -1.54 -21.00 -7.87
N LEU A 146 -0.57 -21.78 -8.35
CA LEU A 146 0.54 -22.26 -7.51
C LEU A 146 1.38 -21.10 -6.94
N CYS A 147 1.68 -20.09 -7.75
CA CYS A 147 2.42 -18.90 -7.30
C CYS A 147 1.61 -18.07 -6.29
N PHE A 148 0.31 -17.89 -6.52
CA PHE A 148 -0.61 -17.24 -5.60
C PHE A 148 -0.63 -17.96 -4.24
N ILE A 149 -0.85 -19.29 -4.25
CA ILE A 149 -0.89 -20.10 -3.03
C ILE A 149 0.44 -20.01 -2.27
N ALA A 150 1.57 -20.04 -2.96
CA ALA A 150 2.88 -19.92 -2.33
C ALA A 150 3.03 -18.58 -1.59
N PHE A 151 2.64 -17.46 -2.20
CA PHE A 151 2.68 -16.14 -1.55
C PHE A 151 1.68 -16.04 -0.39
N ALA A 152 0.46 -16.53 -0.57
CA ALA A 152 -0.57 -16.53 0.46
C ALA A 152 -0.14 -17.33 1.70
N LEU A 153 0.42 -18.53 1.50
CA LEU A 153 0.94 -19.36 2.59
C LEU A 153 2.08 -18.68 3.32
N LEU A 154 3.00 -18.03 2.61
CA LEU A 154 4.10 -17.28 3.24
C LEU A 154 3.57 -16.15 4.13
N THR A 155 2.59 -15.38 3.65
CA THR A 155 1.92 -14.33 4.43
C THR A 155 1.23 -14.90 5.67
N LEU A 156 0.41 -15.94 5.50
CA LEU A 156 -0.34 -16.56 6.60
C LEU A 156 0.57 -17.17 7.66
N PHE A 157 1.68 -17.80 7.25
CA PHE A 157 2.66 -18.37 8.17
C PHE A 157 3.28 -17.30 9.09
N ILE A 158 3.64 -16.13 8.54
CA ILE A 158 4.20 -15.04 9.31
C ILE A 158 3.16 -14.47 10.29
N VAL A 159 1.93 -14.26 9.84
CA VAL A 159 0.84 -13.74 10.68
C VAL A 159 0.46 -14.75 11.76
N PHE A 160 0.50 -16.05 11.45
CA PHE A 160 0.25 -17.12 12.43
C PHE A 160 1.22 -17.09 13.62
N ALA A 161 2.49 -16.70 13.38
CA ALA A 161 3.51 -16.55 14.43
C ALA A 161 3.26 -15.37 15.40
N GLY A 162 2.30 -14.49 15.09
CA GLY A 162 1.86 -13.40 15.96
C GLY A 162 2.50 -12.05 15.66
N VAL A 163 2.10 -11.03 16.42
CA VAL A 163 2.52 -9.64 16.17
C VAL A 163 4.02 -9.48 16.42
N LYS A 164 4.49 -9.86 17.61
CA LYS A 164 5.89 -9.63 18.03
C LYS A 164 6.88 -10.58 17.35
N ASN A 165 6.56 -11.88 17.30
CA ASN A 165 7.47 -12.91 16.79
C ASN A 165 7.38 -13.11 15.28
N GLY A 166 6.25 -12.74 14.65
CA GLY A 166 6.03 -12.79 13.21
C GLY A 166 6.21 -11.40 12.58
N ILE A 167 5.20 -10.56 12.68
CA ILE A 167 5.09 -9.29 11.96
C ILE A 167 6.27 -8.36 12.25
N GLU A 168 6.49 -8.03 13.50
CA GLU A 168 7.54 -7.10 13.93
C GLU A 168 8.94 -7.62 13.60
N ARG A 169 9.18 -8.92 13.87
CA ARG A 169 10.49 -9.53 13.61
C ARG A 169 10.82 -9.54 12.12
N VAL A 170 9.86 -9.88 11.29
CA VAL A 170 10.01 -9.89 9.82
C VAL A 170 10.21 -8.48 9.30
N SER A 171 9.41 -7.50 9.74
CA SER A 171 9.56 -6.09 9.32
C SER A 171 10.93 -5.51 9.71
N LYS A 172 11.45 -5.85 10.89
CA LYS A 172 12.80 -5.43 11.34
C LYS A 172 13.94 -5.93 10.46
N ILE A 173 13.76 -7.04 9.75
CA ILE A 173 14.75 -7.59 8.82
C ILE A 173 14.50 -7.06 7.41
N MET A 174 13.25 -7.14 6.94
CA MET A 174 12.93 -6.84 5.55
C MET A 174 13.05 -5.36 5.22
N MET A 175 12.66 -4.45 6.12
CA MET A 175 12.70 -3.01 5.84
C MET A 175 14.11 -2.47 5.62
N PRO A 176 15.13 -2.74 6.47
CA PRO A 176 16.50 -2.32 6.18
C PRO A 176 17.06 -2.91 4.88
N VAL A 177 16.78 -4.18 4.60
CA VAL A 177 17.22 -4.83 3.34
C VAL A 177 16.57 -4.16 2.14
N LEU A 178 15.26 -3.84 2.22
CA LEU A 178 14.53 -3.14 1.18
C LEU A 178 15.16 -1.75 0.89
N VAL A 179 15.52 -1.00 1.92
CA VAL A 179 16.21 0.30 1.76
C VAL A 179 17.56 0.14 1.06
N VAL A 180 18.37 -0.84 1.48
CA VAL A 180 19.67 -1.10 0.86
C VAL A 180 19.51 -1.49 -0.62
N LEU A 181 18.59 -2.40 -0.93
CA LEU A 181 18.29 -2.80 -2.30
C LEU A 181 17.82 -1.61 -3.14
N SER A 182 16.93 -0.77 -2.58
CA SER A 182 16.46 0.45 -3.24
C SER A 182 17.61 1.39 -3.59
N CYS A 183 18.56 1.61 -2.66
CA CYS A 183 19.73 2.42 -2.90
C CYS A 183 20.61 1.83 -4.02
N VAL A 184 20.91 0.53 -3.96
CA VAL A 184 21.77 -0.14 -4.96
C VAL A 184 21.16 -0.03 -6.37
N ILE A 185 19.87 -0.34 -6.52
CA ILE A 185 19.20 -0.29 -7.82
C ILE A 185 19.07 1.16 -8.31
N THR A 186 18.77 2.10 -7.42
CA THR A 186 18.74 3.54 -7.76
C THR A 186 20.08 4.01 -8.32
N VAL A 187 21.19 3.75 -7.61
CA VAL A 187 22.53 4.13 -8.07
C VAL A 187 22.82 3.50 -9.43
N TYR A 188 22.52 2.23 -9.60
CA TYR A 188 22.69 1.56 -10.88
C TYR A 188 21.87 2.24 -12.00
N SER A 189 20.61 2.56 -11.76
CA SER A 189 19.71 3.17 -12.75
C SER A 189 20.17 4.58 -13.17
N VAL A 190 20.47 5.44 -12.21
CA VAL A 190 20.83 6.85 -12.49
C VAL A 190 22.21 6.99 -13.15
N THR A 191 23.07 5.98 -13.04
CA THR A 191 24.40 5.98 -13.67
C THR A 191 24.40 5.46 -15.11
N ARG A 192 23.25 5.08 -15.67
CA ARG A 192 23.19 4.61 -17.06
C ARG A 192 23.33 5.78 -18.05
N PRO A 193 23.97 5.55 -19.20
CA PRO A 193 24.00 6.53 -20.28
C PRO A 193 22.57 6.94 -20.66
N GLY A 194 22.30 8.25 -20.76
CA GLY A 194 20.97 8.79 -21.06
C GLY A 194 20.01 8.92 -19.87
N ALA A 195 20.35 8.38 -18.68
CA ALA A 195 19.48 8.44 -17.51
C ALA A 195 19.30 9.86 -16.91
N LEU A 196 20.29 10.76 -17.12
CA LEU A 196 20.29 12.09 -16.49
C LEU A 196 19.06 12.94 -16.84
N GLU A 197 18.59 12.86 -18.07
CA GLU A 197 17.37 13.58 -18.48
C GLU A 197 16.13 13.05 -17.72
N GLY A 198 16.06 11.75 -17.48
CA GLY A 198 15.00 11.16 -16.65
C GLY A 198 15.11 11.59 -15.18
N VAL A 199 16.31 11.71 -14.63
CA VAL A 199 16.53 12.25 -13.28
C VAL A 199 16.05 13.70 -13.20
N LYS A 200 16.44 14.55 -14.16
CA LYS A 200 15.99 15.95 -14.22
C LYS A 200 14.46 16.05 -14.35
N TYR A 201 13.87 15.27 -15.25
CA TYR A 201 12.42 15.22 -15.43
C TYR A 201 11.69 14.90 -14.14
N PHE A 202 12.19 13.92 -13.38
CA PHE A 202 11.55 13.45 -12.16
C PHE A 202 11.78 14.36 -10.95
N LEU A 203 12.97 14.96 -10.81
CA LEU A 203 13.31 15.74 -9.60
C LEU A 203 13.05 17.24 -9.75
N VAL A 204 13.10 17.79 -10.98
CA VAL A 204 12.98 19.24 -11.18
C VAL A 204 11.52 19.60 -11.50
N PRO A 205 10.83 20.35 -10.61
CA PRO A 205 9.47 20.77 -10.85
C PRO A 205 9.37 21.69 -12.10
N ASN A 206 8.58 21.26 -13.09
CA ASN A 206 8.27 22.09 -14.25
C ASN A 206 6.78 22.46 -14.23
N PHE A 207 6.48 23.70 -13.88
CA PHE A 207 5.11 24.20 -13.75
C PHE A 207 4.34 24.23 -15.06
N LYS A 208 5.02 24.15 -16.24
CA LYS A 208 4.37 24.00 -17.54
C LYS A 208 3.65 22.65 -17.68
N ASN A 209 4.11 21.64 -16.95
CA ASN A 209 3.51 20.31 -16.92
C ASN A 209 2.41 20.17 -15.85
N PHE A 210 2.07 21.26 -15.16
CA PHE A 210 1.00 21.25 -14.17
C PHE A 210 -0.36 21.07 -14.82
N SER A 211 -1.17 20.18 -14.22
CA SER A 211 -2.60 20.04 -14.53
C SER A 211 -3.38 19.76 -13.25
N TRP A 212 -4.67 20.03 -13.23
CA TRP A 212 -5.52 19.64 -12.11
C TRP A 212 -5.54 18.11 -11.92
N MET A 213 -5.34 17.35 -13.00
CA MET A 213 -5.23 15.90 -12.94
C MET A 213 -3.95 15.46 -12.19
N THR A 214 -2.87 16.23 -12.27
CA THR A 214 -1.66 16.01 -11.45
C THR A 214 -1.98 16.02 -9.94
N VAL A 215 -2.82 16.98 -9.49
CA VAL A 215 -3.24 17.05 -8.08
C VAL A 215 -4.12 15.87 -7.70
N VAL A 216 -5.13 15.56 -8.50
CA VAL A 216 -6.08 14.46 -8.23
C VAL A 216 -5.36 13.10 -8.18
N THR A 217 -4.47 12.85 -9.14
CA THR A 217 -3.73 11.59 -9.21
C THR A 217 -2.68 11.48 -8.09
N ALA A 218 -2.02 12.60 -7.71
CA ALA A 218 -1.11 12.62 -6.57
C ALA A 218 -1.86 12.37 -5.24
N MET A 219 -3.08 12.93 -5.07
CA MET A 219 -3.94 12.63 -3.92
C MET A 219 -4.29 11.15 -3.86
N GLY A 220 -4.76 10.56 -4.96
CA GLY A 220 -5.09 9.15 -5.03
C GLY A 220 -3.88 8.23 -4.79
N GLN A 221 -2.71 8.60 -5.29
CA GLN A 221 -1.47 7.85 -5.07
C GLN A 221 -1.04 7.90 -3.60
N MET A 222 -1.03 9.06 -2.98
CA MET A 222 -0.65 9.24 -1.58
C MET A 222 -1.59 8.47 -0.64
N PHE A 223 -2.89 8.49 -0.94
CA PHE A 223 -3.91 7.77 -0.21
C PHE A 223 -3.65 6.25 -0.18
N TYR A 224 -3.32 5.70 -1.36
CA TYR A 224 -3.00 4.29 -1.51
C TYR A 224 -1.64 3.93 -0.87
N SER A 225 -0.62 4.77 -1.09
CA SER A 225 0.76 4.52 -0.63
C SER A 225 0.85 4.43 0.89
N LEU A 226 0.26 5.36 1.62
CA LEU A 226 0.33 5.43 3.09
C LEU A 226 -0.61 4.44 3.81
N SER A 227 -1.26 3.53 3.10
CA SER A 227 -2.20 2.54 3.66
C SER A 227 -3.32 3.17 4.52
N ILE A 228 -3.77 4.35 4.14
CA ILE A 228 -4.84 5.10 4.82
C ILE A 228 -6.19 4.45 4.54
N ALA A 229 -7.06 4.44 5.53
CA ALA A 229 -8.43 3.92 5.46
C ALA A 229 -8.55 2.43 5.09
N MET A 230 -7.52 1.67 5.40
CA MET A 230 -7.53 0.20 5.30
C MET A 230 -7.68 -0.47 6.67
N GLY A 231 -7.92 0.29 7.74
CA GLY A 231 -7.99 -0.20 9.11
C GLY A 231 -6.65 -0.67 9.70
N ILE A 232 -5.57 -0.71 8.91
CA ILE A 232 -4.23 -1.16 9.33
C ILE A 232 -3.69 -0.26 10.43
N LEU A 233 -3.72 1.06 10.23
CA LEU A 233 -3.17 2.03 11.17
C LEU A 233 -3.98 2.07 12.49
N ILE A 234 -5.30 1.85 12.43
CA ILE A 234 -6.13 1.66 13.63
C ILE A 234 -5.70 0.40 14.37
N THR A 235 -5.50 -0.71 13.65
CA THR A 235 -5.06 -1.99 14.23
C THR A 235 -3.68 -1.87 14.86
N PHE A 236 -2.69 -1.30 14.16
CA PHE A 236 -1.33 -1.11 14.68
C PHE A 236 -1.29 -0.09 15.81
N GLY A 237 -2.09 0.97 15.73
CA GLY A 237 -2.31 1.89 16.85
C GLY A 237 -2.81 1.16 18.10
N SER A 238 -3.70 0.17 17.94
CA SER A 238 -4.21 -0.61 19.07
C SER A 238 -3.14 -1.51 19.75
N TYR A 239 -2.02 -1.77 19.09
CA TYR A 239 -0.86 -2.49 19.63
C TYR A 239 0.22 -1.54 20.21
N THR A 240 0.03 -0.23 20.07
CA THR A 240 1.00 0.79 20.50
C THR A 240 0.83 1.11 21.98
N GLU A 241 1.91 1.08 22.74
CA GLU A 241 1.92 1.48 24.15
C GLU A 241 1.80 3.01 24.28
N LYS A 242 1.32 3.48 25.45
CA LYS A 242 1.03 4.91 25.67
C LYS A 242 2.28 5.79 25.66
N GLU A 243 3.41 5.22 26.06
CA GLU A 243 4.72 5.89 26.14
C GLU A 243 5.35 6.12 24.77
N VAL A 244 4.87 5.43 23.74
CA VAL A 244 5.36 5.60 22.37
C VAL A 244 4.80 6.89 21.76
N SER A 245 5.69 7.75 21.29
CA SER A 245 5.32 8.98 20.59
C SER A 245 4.61 8.68 19.27
N ILE A 246 3.34 9.04 19.14
CA ILE A 246 2.57 8.86 17.88
C ILE A 246 3.09 9.80 16.80
N GLU A 247 3.29 11.08 17.12
CA GLU A 247 3.71 12.08 16.14
C GLU A 247 5.07 11.75 15.54
N ASN A 248 6.08 11.43 16.38
CA ASN A 248 7.38 11.00 15.90
C ASN A 248 7.31 9.68 15.10
N SER A 249 6.44 8.75 15.49
CA SER A 249 6.27 7.50 14.74
C SER A 249 5.64 7.75 13.37
N THR A 250 4.65 8.63 13.30
CA THR A 250 4.01 9.05 12.05
C THR A 250 4.99 9.74 11.12
N GLU A 251 5.80 10.69 11.62
CA GLU A 251 6.84 11.35 10.84
C GLU A 251 7.85 10.36 10.26
N ASN A 252 8.26 9.36 11.04
CA ASN A 252 9.16 8.33 10.52
C ASN A 252 8.50 7.47 9.43
N VAL A 253 7.23 7.08 9.58
CA VAL A 253 6.50 6.32 8.54
C VAL A 253 6.37 7.14 7.26
N GLU A 254 6.01 8.42 7.38
CA GLU A 254 5.89 9.38 6.28
C GLU A 254 7.21 9.54 5.52
N VAL A 255 8.32 9.71 6.25
CA VAL A 255 9.67 9.82 5.66
C VAL A 255 10.07 8.52 4.96
N PHE A 256 9.83 7.37 5.58
CA PHE A 256 10.13 6.07 4.97
C PHE A 256 9.36 5.85 3.68
N ASP A 257 8.05 6.06 3.68
CA ASP A 257 7.20 5.87 2.51
C ASP A 257 7.61 6.82 1.38
N THR A 258 7.75 8.11 1.68
CA THR A 258 8.14 9.13 0.69
C THR A 258 9.54 8.86 0.12
N ALA A 259 10.51 8.49 0.96
CA ALA A 259 11.86 8.16 0.51
C ALA A 259 11.88 6.95 -0.43
N ILE A 260 11.14 5.88 -0.10
CA ILE A 260 11.03 4.71 -0.99
C ILE A 260 10.30 5.06 -2.29
N ALA A 261 9.24 5.88 -2.25
CA ALA A 261 8.55 6.34 -3.46
C ALA A 261 9.50 7.15 -4.36
N ILE A 262 10.31 8.04 -3.80
CA ILE A 262 11.33 8.80 -4.55
C ILE A 262 12.39 7.87 -5.13
N MET A 263 12.90 6.92 -4.33
CA MET A 263 13.88 5.94 -4.83
C MET A 263 13.27 5.07 -5.93
N ALA A 264 12.02 4.63 -5.82
CA ALA A 264 11.34 3.89 -6.87
C ALA A 264 11.19 4.72 -8.16
N GLY A 265 10.86 6.01 -8.03
CA GLY A 265 10.88 6.95 -9.17
C GLY A 265 12.25 7.03 -9.83
N LEU A 266 13.32 7.14 -9.04
CA LEU A 266 14.70 7.18 -9.51
C LEU A 266 15.23 5.83 -10.03
N MET A 267 14.67 4.71 -9.58
CA MET A 267 14.98 3.41 -10.15
C MET A 267 14.38 3.22 -11.54
N ILE A 268 13.16 3.67 -11.74
CA ILE A 268 12.35 3.30 -12.90
C ILE A 268 12.40 4.39 -13.99
N ILE A 269 12.14 5.64 -13.64
CA ILE A 269 12.01 6.73 -14.64
C ILE A 269 13.33 6.93 -15.42
N PRO A 270 14.51 7.08 -14.77
CA PRO A 270 15.76 7.24 -15.50
C PRO A 270 16.13 6.02 -16.36
N ALA A 271 15.84 4.81 -15.88
CA ALA A 271 16.10 3.58 -16.64
C ALA A 271 15.24 3.51 -17.91
N VAL A 272 13.96 3.87 -17.80
CA VAL A 272 13.04 3.92 -18.96
C VAL A 272 13.44 5.03 -19.93
N PHE A 273 13.84 6.21 -19.45
CA PHE A 273 14.38 7.29 -20.29
C PHE A 273 15.60 6.85 -21.09
N ALA A 274 16.57 6.19 -20.41
CA ALA A 274 17.77 5.66 -21.06
C ALA A 274 17.42 4.62 -22.14
N PHE A 275 16.47 3.73 -21.84
CA PHE A 275 16.03 2.67 -22.76
C PHE A 275 15.22 3.21 -23.97
N SER A 276 14.35 4.20 -23.74
CA SER A 276 13.40 4.71 -24.75
C SER A 276 13.88 5.94 -25.51
N ASN A 277 15.12 6.38 -25.30
CA ASN A 277 15.64 7.64 -25.83
C ASN A 277 14.73 8.86 -25.53
N GLY A 278 14.16 8.88 -24.31
CA GLY A 278 13.31 9.96 -23.82
C GLY A 278 11.81 9.83 -24.17
N ASN A 279 11.39 8.78 -24.86
CA ASN A 279 9.96 8.57 -25.14
C ASN A 279 9.27 7.87 -23.94
N MET A 280 8.42 8.62 -23.23
CA MET A 280 7.67 8.12 -22.05
C MET A 280 6.38 7.38 -22.41
N GLU A 281 5.95 7.36 -23.69
CA GLU A 281 4.76 6.63 -24.13
C GLU A 281 4.90 5.11 -23.95
N ASN A 282 6.13 4.62 -23.86
CA ASN A 282 6.45 3.22 -23.56
C ASN A 282 6.26 2.82 -22.10
N LEU A 283 5.91 3.76 -21.24
CA LEU A 283 5.69 3.51 -19.80
C LEU A 283 4.27 2.99 -19.60
N ASN A 284 4.13 1.67 -19.57
CA ASN A 284 2.84 1.03 -19.34
C ASN A 284 2.31 1.28 -17.92
N ALA A 285 0.98 1.29 -17.79
CA ALA A 285 0.30 1.44 -16.50
C ALA A 285 0.23 0.12 -15.72
N GLY A 286 0.15 0.21 -14.41
CA GLY A 286 -0.18 -0.90 -13.53
C GLY A 286 0.82 -2.06 -13.58
N PRO A 287 0.35 -3.31 -13.50
CA PRO A 287 1.19 -4.50 -13.55
C PRO A 287 2.10 -4.58 -14.80
N SER A 288 1.64 -4.07 -15.92
CA SER A 288 2.40 -4.09 -17.17
C SER A 288 3.72 -3.32 -17.09
N LEU A 289 3.82 -2.27 -16.26
CA LEU A 289 5.10 -1.60 -16.01
C LEU A 289 6.10 -2.59 -15.42
N MET A 290 5.73 -3.28 -14.37
CA MET A 290 6.63 -4.14 -13.61
C MET A 290 6.92 -5.47 -14.30
N PHE A 291 5.93 -6.05 -14.98
CA PHE A 291 6.06 -7.39 -15.55
C PHE A 291 6.34 -7.42 -17.06
N ILE A 292 6.25 -6.30 -17.77
CA ILE A 292 6.56 -6.20 -19.19
C ILE A 292 7.69 -5.19 -19.44
N THR A 293 7.51 -3.93 -18.99
CA THR A 293 8.44 -2.85 -19.32
C THR A 293 9.78 -3.02 -18.61
N ILE A 294 9.78 -3.26 -17.29
CA ILE A 294 11.00 -3.37 -16.49
C ILE A 294 11.88 -4.55 -16.90
N PRO A 295 11.37 -5.77 -17.17
CA PRO A 295 12.18 -6.84 -17.72
C PRO A 295 12.86 -6.50 -19.05
N LYS A 296 12.17 -5.80 -19.96
CA LYS A 296 12.78 -5.33 -21.22
C LYS A 296 13.91 -4.34 -20.99
N VAL A 297 13.72 -3.41 -20.05
CA VAL A 297 14.74 -2.44 -19.67
C VAL A 297 15.96 -3.16 -19.12
N PHE A 298 15.78 -4.11 -18.18
CA PHE A 298 16.90 -4.86 -17.60
C PHE A 298 17.61 -5.74 -18.64
N ASP A 299 16.89 -6.37 -19.55
CA ASP A 299 17.47 -7.18 -20.62
C ASP A 299 18.39 -6.37 -21.55
N SER A 300 18.06 -5.10 -21.75
CA SER A 300 18.88 -4.16 -22.54
C SER A 300 20.12 -3.62 -21.81
N MET A 301 20.21 -3.85 -20.49
CA MET A 301 21.27 -3.31 -19.63
C MET A 301 22.32 -4.35 -19.26
N GLY A 302 23.60 -3.94 -19.15
CA GLY A 302 24.62 -4.78 -18.55
C GLY A 302 24.25 -5.20 -17.13
N LEU A 303 24.50 -6.45 -16.74
CA LEU A 303 24.11 -7.03 -15.44
C LEU A 303 22.57 -7.16 -15.23
N GLY A 304 21.77 -7.10 -16.29
CA GLY A 304 20.30 -7.09 -16.20
C GLY A 304 19.71 -8.24 -15.39
N THR A 305 20.26 -9.47 -15.50
CA THR A 305 19.81 -10.60 -14.69
C THR A 305 20.04 -10.37 -13.19
N LEU A 306 21.21 -9.87 -12.79
CA LEU A 306 21.51 -9.57 -11.37
C LEU A 306 20.59 -8.48 -10.85
N ILE A 307 20.43 -7.39 -11.59
CA ILE A 307 19.55 -6.29 -11.20
C ILE A 307 18.10 -6.75 -11.14
N GLY A 308 17.67 -7.62 -12.05
CA GLY A 308 16.35 -8.23 -12.03
C GLY A 308 16.11 -9.06 -10.77
N ILE A 309 17.08 -9.87 -10.34
CA ILE A 309 17.02 -10.62 -9.06
C ILE A 309 16.85 -9.65 -7.89
N LEU A 310 17.72 -8.64 -7.78
CA LEU A 310 17.68 -7.66 -6.68
C LEU A 310 16.37 -6.89 -6.67
N PHE A 311 15.88 -6.49 -7.84
CA PHE A 311 14.61 -5.78 -7.98
C PHE A 311 13.42 -6.64 -7.54
N PHE A 312 13.32 -7.90 -8.01
CA PHE A 312 12.19 -8.76 -7.64
C PHE A 312 12.27 -9.24 -6.18
N ILE A 313 13.46 -9.31 -5.56
CA ILE A 313 13.59 -9.48 -4.09
C ILE A 313 13.03 -8.25 -3.37
N LEU A 314 13.39 -7.04 -3.80
CA LEU A 314 12.89 -5.78 -3.24
C LEU A 314 11.36 -5.74 -3.33
N VAL A 315 10.81 -6.03 -4.52
CA VAL A 315 9.35 -6.05 -4.76
C VAL A 315 8.65 -7.11 -3.91
N LEU A 316 9.25 -8.30 -3.77
CA LEU A 316 8.71 -9.37 -2.92
C LEU A 316 8.64 -8.93 -1.45
N PHE A 317 9.65 -8.26 -0.95
CA PHE A 317 9.67 -7.76 0.43
C PHE A 317 8.61 -6.67 0.64
N ALA A 318 8.50 -5.73 -0.28
CA ALA A 318 7.48 -4.69 -0.23
C ALA A 318 6.05 -5.28 -0.31
N ALA A 319 5.82 -6.26 -1.19
CA ALA A 319 4.54 -6.94 -1.28
C ALA A 319 4.20 -7.72 -0.01
N LEU A 320 5.19 -8.43 0.55
CA LEU A 320 4.98 -9.30 1.71
C LEU A 320 4.69 -8.49 2.98
N THR A 321 5.42 -7.40 3.24
CA THR A 321 5.19 -6.56 4.42
C THR A 321 3.81 -5.92 4.41
N SER A 322 3.33 -5.44 3.26
CA SER A 322 1.98 -4.91 3.12
C SER A 322 0.90 -5.99 3.24
N SER A 323 1.12 -7.18 2.64
CA SER A 323 0.19 -8.32 2.76
C SER A 323 0.03 -8.79 4.20
N ILE A 324 1.14 -8.84 4.97
CA ILE A 324 1.13 -9.17 6.39
C ILE A 324 0.29 -8.17 7.19
N ALA A 325 0.43 -6.87 6.92
CA ALA A 325 -0.30 -5.83 7.63
C ALA A 325 -1.81 -5.87 7.35
N LEU A 326 -2.20 -6.06 6.09
CA LEU A 326 -3.60 -6.27 5.68
C LEU A 326 -4.20 -7.51 6.35
N THR A 327 -3.47 -8.63 6.31
CA THR A 327 -3.87 -9.90 6.93
C THR A 327 -4.06 -9.74 8.45
N GLU A 328 -3.15 -9.05 9.12
CA GLU A 328 -3.25 -8.79 10.56
C GLU A 328 -4.47 -7.95 10.92
N CYS A 329 -4.81 -6.94 10.12
CA CYS A 329 -6.01 -6.14 10.33
C CYS A 329 -7.28 -7.00 10.28
N ALA A 330 -7.38 -7.90 9.29
CA ALA A 330 -8.50 -8.83 9.17
C ALA A 330 -8.54 -9.83 10.34
N VAL A 331 -7.42 -10.43 10.71
CA VAL A 331 -7.30 -11.38 11.83
C VAL A 331 -7.70 -10.71 13.14
N SER A 332 -7.18 -9.51 13.40
CA SER A 332 -7.51 -8.76 14.62
C SER A 332 -8.99 -8.40 14.70
N THR A 333 -9.63 -8.13 13.56
CA THR A 333 -11.08 -7.89 13.50
C THR A 333 -11.86 -9.15 13.87
N PHE A 334 -11.48 -10.32 13.35
CA PHE A 334 -12.15 -11.58 13.71
C PHE A 334 -11.96 -11.93 15.19
N GLN A 335 -10.77 -11.66 15.76
CA GLN A 335 -10.53 -11.85 17.19
C GLN A 335 -11.42 -10.93 18.05
N ASP A 336 -11.51 -9.65 17.70
CA ASP A 336 -12.25 -8.67 18.50
C ASP A 336 -13.77 -8.80 18.39
N GLU A 337 -14.30 -9.08 17.18
CA GLU A 337 -15.74 -9.08 16.91
C GLU A 337 -16.37 -10.45 17.08
N LEU A 338 -15.68 -11.52 16.68
CA LEU A 338 -16.20 -12.87 16.71
C LEU A 338 -15.68 -13.68 17.92
N GLY A 339 -14.72 -13.12 18.68
CA GLY A 339 -14.12 -13.78 19.84
C GLY A 339 -13.31 -15.04 19.45
N TRP A 340 -12.84 -15.13 18.22
CA TRP A 340 -12.07 -16.28 17.76
C TRP A 340 -10.62 -16.21 18.23
N SER A 341 -10.01 -17.39 18.44
CA SER A 341 -8.56 -17.45 18.67
C SER A 341 -7.81 -16.99 17.41
N ARG A 342 -6.57 -16.53 17.57
CA ARG A 342 -5.72 -16.12 16.47
C ARG A 342 -5.59 -17.20 15.40
N HIS A 343 -5.31 -18.44 15.80
CA HIS A 343 -5.15 -19.57 14.89
C HIS A 343 -6.41 -19.79 14.05
N LYS A 344 -7.59 -19.81 14.69
CA LYS A 344 -8.86 -19.93 13.97
C LYS A 344 -9.09 -18.78 13.00
N SER A 345 -8.79 -17.55 13.41
CA SER A 345 -8.95 -16.36 12.55
C SER A 345 -8.05 -16.43 11.32
N VAL A 346 -6.78 -16.84 11.48
CA VAL A 346 -5.84 -17.00 10.35
C VAL A 346 -6.28 -18.10 9.40
N ILE A 347 -6.74 -19.25 9.91
CA ILE A 347 -7.21 -20.37 9.07
C ILE A 347 -8.45 -19.96 8.26
N ILE A 348 -9.43 -19.34 8.89
CA ILE A 348 -10.65 -18.88 8.19
C ILE A 348 -10.33 -17.80 7.16
N LEU A 349 -9.44 -16.84 7.51
CA LEU A 349 -9.00 -15.85 6.54
C LEU A 349 -8.24 -16.51 5.38
N GLY A 350 -7.41 -17.51 5.65
CA GLY A 350 -6.73 -18.30 4.62
C GLY A 350 -7.71 -18.96 3.64
N PHE A 351 -8.82 -19.48 4.15
CA PHE A 351 -9.90 -20.01 3.31
C PHE A 351 -10.56 -18.91 2.45
N ILE A 352 -10.85 -17.74 3.04
CA ILE A 352 -11.38 -16.58 2.30
C ILE A 352 -10.37 -16.13 1.21
N MET A 353 -9.09 -16.06 1.57
CA MET A 353 -8.01 -15.73 0.61
C MET A 353 -7.97 -16.74 -0.54
N LEU A 354 -8.08 -18.03 -0.25
CA LEU A 354 -8.07 -19.07 -1.26
C LEU A 354 -9.25 -18.88 -2.22
N VAL A 355 -10.47 -18.74 -1.71
CA VAL A 355 -11.67 -18.59 -2.56
C VAL A 355 -11.62 -17.33 -3.41
N LEU A 356 -11.46 -16.16 -2.79
CA LEU A 356 -11.47 -14.89 -3.53
C LEU A 356 -10.19 -14.67 -4.37
N GLY A 357 -9.06 -15.19 -3.89
CA GLY A 357 -7.80 -15.14 -4.63
C GLY A 357 -7.81 -16.03 -5.86
N SER A 358 -8.37 -17.25 -5.77
CA SER A 358 -8.53 -18.11 -6.95
C SER A 358 -9.45 -17.50 -8.00
N LEU A 359 -10.52 -16.81 -7.63
CA LEU A 359 -11.33 -16.04 -8.60
C LEU A 359 -10.48 -14.98 -9.31
N SER A 360 -9.65 -14.25 -8.56
CA SER A 360 -8.75 -13.22 -9.11
C SER A 360 -7.61 -13.82 -9.95
N SER A 361 -7.01 -14.92 -9.49
CA SER A 361 -5.90 -15.62 -10.17
C SER A 361 -6.35 -16.23 -11.50
N LEU A 362 -7.51 -16.88 -11.50
CA LEU A 362 -8.07 -17.52 -12.69
C LEU A 362 -8.81 -16.57 -13.63
N GLY A 363 -9.04 -15.33 -13.19
CA GLY A 363 -9.81 -14.31 -13.92
C GLY A 363 -9.21 -13.91 -15.26
N TYR A 364 -7.89 -14.02 -15.44
CA TYR A 364 -7.21 -13.75 -16.71
C TYR A 364 -7.00 -15.00 -17.59
N GLY A 365 -7.36 -16.16 -17.09
CA GLY A 365 -7.22 -17.46 -17.77
C GLY A 365 -8.57 -18.19 -17.89
N PRO A 366 -8.76 -19.31 -17.17
CA PRO A 366 -9.97 -20.13 -17.28
C PRO A 366 -11.28 -19.41 -17.02
N LEU A 367 -11.29 -18.37 -16.19
CA LEU A 367 -12.47 -17.56 -15.86
C LEU A 367 -12.53 -16.22 -16.60
N ALA A 368 -11.70 -15.99 -17.62
CA ALA A 368 -11.63 -14.71 -18.35
C ALA A 368 -12.94 -14.30 -19.04
N PHE A 369 -13.85 -15.24 -19.25
CA PHE A 369 -15.19 -14.97 -19.80
C PHE A 369 -16.16 -14.32 -18.77
N VAL A 370 -15.84 -14.41 -17.47
CA VAL A 370 -16.66 -13.80 -16.41
C VAL A 370 -16.14 -12.39 -16.14
N LYS A 371 -16.98 -11.40 -16.40
CA LYS A 371 -16.66 -9.98 -16.13
C LYS A 371 -17.75 -9.36 -15.24
N ILE A 372 -17.32 -8.61 -14.24
CA ILE A 372 -18.20 -7.84 -13.35
C ILE A 372 -18.05 -6.36 -13.75
N ILE A 373 -19.14 -5.75 -14.23
CA ILE A 373 -19.14 -4.35 -14.73
C ILE A 373 -18.03 -4.15 -15.80
N GLY A 374 -17.81 -5.17 -16.63
CA GLY A 374 -16.78 -5.13 -17.69
C GLY A 374 -15.35 -5.41 -17.24
N MET A 375 -15.10 -5.59 -15.94
CA MET A 375 -13.78 -5.81 -15.33
C MET A 375 -13.56 -7.30 -15.01
N GLN A 376 -12.32 -7.74 -15.06
CA GLN A 376 -11.90 -9.04 -14.50
C GLN A 376 -12.02 -9.01 -12.97
N PHE A 377 -12.02 -10.18 -12.30
CA PHE A 377 -12.19 -10.26 -10.85
C PHE A 377 -11.18 -9.43 -10.08
N LEU A 378 -9.88 -9.50 -10.42
CA LEU A 378 -8.83 -8.73 -9.76
C LEU A 378 -9.09 -7.23 -9.91
N ASP A 379 -9.35 -6.77 -11.12
CA ASP A 379 -9.61 -5.35 -11.44
C ASP A 379 -10.87 -4.84 -10.73
N PHE A 380 -11.90 -5.69 -10.64
CA PHE A 380 -13.15 -5.37 -9.94
C PHE A 380 -12.92 -5.22 -8.43
N PHE A 381 -12.19 -6.15 -7.80
CA PHE A 381 -11.88 -6.04 -6.36
C PHE A 381 -10.98 -4.83 -6.07
N ASP A 382 -10.01 -4.56 -6.93
CA ASP A 382 -9.17 -3.35 -6.83
C ASP A 382 -10.00 -2.08 -6.95
N PHE A 383 -10.87 -1.97 -7.96
CA PHE A 383 -11.79 -0.86 -8.12
C PHE A 383 -12.71 -0.69 -6.91
N LEU A 384 -13.36 -1.77 -6.46
CA LEU A 384 -14.29 -1.72 -5.34
C LEU A 384 -13.61 -1.24 -4.06
N THR A 385 -12.44 -1.77 -3.74
CA THR A 385 -11.72 -1.44 -2.51
C THR A 385 -11.04 -0.08 -2.58
N ASN A 386 -10.22 0.17 -3.61
CA ASN A 386 -9.38 1.36 -3.68
C ASN A 386 -10.15 2.59 -4.17
N SER A 387 -11.02 2.42 -5.16
CA SER A 387 -11.72 3.55 -5.79
C SER A 387 -13.00 3.95 -5.06
N VAL A 388 -13.66 3.00 -4.37
CA VAL A 388 -14.96 3.25 -3.72
C VAL A 388 -14.85 3.17 -2.20
N MET A 389 -14.45 2.01 -1.65
CA MET A 389 -14.55 1.77 -0.21
C MET A 389 -13.55 2.59 0.60
N MET A 390 -12.30 2.70 0.17
CA MET A 390 -11.27 3.44 0.92
C MET A 390 -11.57 4.94 1.06
N PRO A 391 -11.97 5.69 0.02
CA PRO A 391 -12.38 7.08 0.19
C PRO A 391 -13.56 7.25 1.16
N ILE A 392 -14.54 6.34 1.12
CA ILE A 392 -15.66 6.35 2.06
C ILE A 392 -15.17 6.07 3.48
N ALA A 393 -14.29 5.09 3.68
CA ALA A 393 -13.73 4.77 4.99
C ALA A 393 -12.93 5.94 5.58
N ALA A 394 -12.13 6.64 4.76
CA ALA A 394 -11.40 7.84 5.19
C ALA A 394 -12.33 9.00 5.55
N LEU A 395 -13.40 9.21 4.77
CA LEU A 395 -14.42 10.19 5.09
C LEU A 395 -15.05 9.87 6.47
N MET A 396 -15.43 8.60 6.69
CA MET A 396 -15.99 8.16 7.97
C MET A 396 -15.01 8.34 9.12
N THR A 397 -13.72 8.05 8.94
CA THR A 397 -12.67 8.26 9.94
C THR A 397 -12.48 9.76 10.25
N SER A 398 -12.44 10.61 9.22
CA SER A 398 -12.29 12.05 9.41
C SER A 398 -13.49 12.68 10.13
N LEU A 399 -14.72 12.24 9.81
CA LEU A 399 -15.94 12.66 10.49
C LEU A 399 -15.98 12.16 11.94
N LEU A 400 -15.58 10.91 12.20
CA LEU A 400 -15.48 10.37 13.56
C LEU A 400 -14.55 11.24 14.41
N VAL A 401 -13.35 11.54 13.92
CA VAL A 401 -12.35 12.34 14.65
C VAL A 401 -12.82 13.76 14.85
N SER A 402 -13.30 14.41 13.79
CA SER A 402 -13.63 15.85 13.83
C SER A 402 -14.94 16.18 14.55
N ARG A 403 -15.93 15.26 14.55
CA ARG A 403 -17.30 15.51 15.04
C ARG A 403 -17.66 14.75 16.30
N VAL A 404 -17.05 13.59 16.53
CA VAL A 404 -17.44 12.69 17.64
C VAL A 404 -16.36 12.61 18.70
N VAL A 405 -15.13 12.25 18.32
CA VAL A 405 -14.01 12.14 19.27
C VAL A 405 -13.61 13.51 19.78
N GLY A 406 -13.44 14.46 18.87
CA GLY A 406 -13.00 15.82 19.17
C GLY A 406 -11.47 15.95 19.21
N ILE A 407 -11.01 17.12 18.82
CA ILE A 407 -9.56 17.42 18.69
C ILE A 407 -8.85 17.35 20.04
N ASP A 408 -9.51 17.78 21.11
CA ASP A 408 -8.90 17.85 22.45
C ASP A 408 -8.56 16.46 22.98
N ARG A 409 -9.42 15.46 22.75
CA ARG A 409 -9.15 14.06 23.12
C ARG A 409 -8.02 13.45 22.31
N ILE A 410 -7.94 13.81 21.03
CA ILE A 410 -6.82 13.37 20.15
C ILE A 410 -5.51 13.96 20.68
N GLU A 411 -5.49 15.25 21.00
CA GLU A 411 -4.32 15.93 21.58
C GLU A 411 -3.91 15.33 22.93
N GLU A 412 -4.88 15.08 23.82
CA GLU A 412 -4.64 14.45 25.11
C GLU A 412 -3.97 13.07 24.94
N GLU A 413 -4.49 12.25 24.03
CA GLU A 413 -3.90 10.93 23.75
C GLU A 413 -2.49 11.04 23.16
N ILE A 414 -2.22 11.97 22.26
CA ILE A 414 -0.88 12.19 21.69
C ILE A 414 0.11 12.56 22.80
N ARG A 415 -0.30 13.46 23.72
CA ARG A 415 0.54 13.93 24.82
C ARG A 415 0.98 12.86 25.82
N HIS A 416 0.39 11.68 25.84
CA HIS A 416 0.89 10.59 26.69
C HIS A 416 2.33 10.17 26.36
N GLY A 417 2.75 10.25 25.10
CA GLY A 417 4.11 9.93 24.65
C GLY A 417 4.95 11.14 24.23
N GLU A 418 4.41 12.37 24.38
CA GLU A 418 5.03 13.60 23.86
C GLU A 418 4.66 14.84 24.71
N ASN A 419 5.58 15.83 24.74
CA ASN A 419 5.32 17.06 25.50
C ASN A 419 4.35 18.03 24.80
N SER A 420 4.21 17.92 23.47
CA SER A 420 3.37 18.82 22.68
C SER A 420 2.93 18.18 21.37
N PHE A 421 1.79 18.61 20.83
CA PHE A 421 1.35 18.26 19.48
C PHE A 421 1.85 19.35 18.50
N ARG A 422 3.01 19.10 17.87
CA ARG A 422 3.76 20.10 17.07
C ARG A 422 2.99 20.60 15.86
N ARG A 423 2.40 19.68 15.06
CA ARG A 423 1.67 20.02 13.84
C ARG A 423 0.14 20.12 14.06
N LYS A 424 -0.31 20.45 15.30
CA LYS A 424 -1.75 20.56 15.65
C LYS A 424 -2.55 21.44 14.68
N LYS A 425 -2.00 22.61 14.28
CA LYS A 425 -2.71 23.54 13.37
C LYS A 425 -3.01 22.87 12.01
N ILE A 426 -2.02 22.17 11.44
CA ILE A 426 -2.18 21.46 10.18
C ILE A 426 -3.24 20.35 10.36
N PHE A 427 -3.10 19.54 11.42
CA PHE A 427 -4.04 18.48 11.73
C PHE A 427 -5.49 18.99 11.82
N VAL A 428 -5.73 20.09 12.55
CA VAL A 428 -7.08 20.63 12.74
C VAL A 428 -7.70 21.09 11.43
N VAL A 429 -6.94 21.84 10.61
CA VAL A 429 -7.45 22.33 9.31
C VAL A 429 -7.73 21.16 8.37
N MET A 430 -6.79 20.24 8.31
CA MET A 430 -6.92 19.07 7.44
C MET A 430 -8.10 18.18 7.83
N ILE A 431 -8.17 17.74 9.09
CA ILE A 431 -9.17 16.74 9.51
C ILE A 431 -10.60 17.29 9.49
N LYS A 432 -10.79 18.61 9.80
CA LYS A 432 -12.12 19.23 9.84
C LYS A 432 -12.65 19.60 8.46
N TYR A 433 -11.80 20.02 7.55
CA TYR A 433 -12.22 20.63 6.29
C TYR A 433 -11.64 19.94 5.06
N LEU A 434 -10.31 19.80 4.95
CA LEU A 434 -9.68 19.37 3.72
C LEU A 434 -9.76 17.85 3.51
N CYS A 435 -9.60 17.03 4.55
CA CYS A 435 -9.71 15.58 4.41
C CYS A 435 -11.08 15.13 3.89
N PRO A 436 -12.22 15.62 4.43
CA PRO A 436 -13.54 15.30 3.85
C PRO A 436 -13.67 15.72 2.39
N ILE A 437 -13.18 16.90 2.02
CA ILE A 437 -13.24 17.42 0.64
C ILE A 437 -12.39 16.53 -0.28
N PHE A 438 -11.14 16.24 0.10
CA PHE A 438 -10.21 15.45 -0.70
C PHE A 438 -10.72 14.02 -0.92
N THR A 439 -11.26 13.39 0.12
CA THR A 439 -11.83 12.04 -0.01
C THR A 439 -13.03 12.01 -0.95
N MET A 440 -13.86 13.04 -0.95
CA MET A 440 -14.97 13.16 -1.91
C MET A 440 -14.49 13.39 -3.35
N ILE A 441 -13.44 14.20 -3.54
CA ILE A 441 -12.82 14.39 -4.87
C ILE A 441 -12.23 13.08 -5.37
N ILE A 442 -11.49 12.35 -4.53
CA ILE A 442 -10.91 11.04 -4.88
C ILE A 442 -12.03 10.07 -5.27
N LEU A 443 -13.10 9.97 -4.47
CA LEU A 443 -14.23 9.09 -4.77
C LEU A 443 -14.87 9.43 -6.12
N ALA A 444 -15.21 10.71 -6.32
CA ALA A 444 -15.86 11.15 -7.55
C ALA A 444 -14.98 10.94 -8.78
N SER A 445 -13.68 11.30 -8.71
CA SER A 445 -12.75 11.13 -9.81
C SER A 445 -12.46 9.66 -10.12
N SER A 446 -12.30 8.82 -9.11
CA SER A 446 -12.05 7.38 -9.30
C SER A 446 -13.26 6.67 -9.93
N VAL A 447 -14.48 7.00 -9.50
CA VAL A 447 -15.70 6.47 -10.10
C VAL A 447 -15.84 6.98 -11.53
N ALA A 448 -15.64 8.28 -11.77
CA ALA A 448 -15.71 8.85 -13.12
C ALA A 448 -14.70 8.21 -14.09
N ASN A 449 -13.48 7.92 -13.61
CA ASN A 449 -12.46 7.20 -14.39
C ASN A 449 -12.89 5.76 -14.71
N ALA A 450 -13.46 5.04 -13.74
CA ALA A 450 -13.89 3.66 -13.95
C ALA A 450 -15.01 3.52 -14.98
N PHE A 451 -15.87 4.54 -15.10
CA PHE A 451 -16.92 4.60 -16.12
C PHE A 451 -16.49 5.30 -17.42
N GLY A 452 -15.19 5.65 -17.54
CA GLY A 452 -14.66 6.27 -18.76
C GLY A 452 -15.08 7.72 -19.00
N TRP A 453 -15.64 8.41 -17.98
CA TRP A 453 -16.03 9.83 -18.09
C TRP A 453 -14.83 10.76 -18.06
N ILE A 454 -13.75 10.34 -17.42
CA ILE A 454 -12.43 10.98 -17.41
C ILE A 454 -11.36 9.92 -17.59
N SER A 455 -10.16 10.30 -18.06
CA SER A 455 -8.98 9.42 -18.14
C SER A 455 -7.95 9.82 -17.07
N MET A 456 -7.63 8.90 -16.17
CA MET A 456 -6.61 9.08 -15.14
C MET A 456 -5.41 8.18 -15.38
#